data_9f35421bd1933ec9fc7e2de7d4770879
#
_entry.id   9f35421bd1933ec9fc7e2de7d4770879
#
_cell.length_a   1.000
_cell.length_b   1.000
_cell.length_c   1.000
_cell.angle_alpha   90.00
_cell.angle_beta   90.00
_cell.angle_gamma   90.00
#
_symmetry.space_group_name_H-M   'P 1'
#
loop_
_entity.id
_entity.type
_entity.pdbx_description
1 polymer ?
#
loop_
_entity_poly.entity_id
_entity_poly.type
_entity_poly.pdbx_seq_one_letter_code
_entity_poly.pdbx_strand_id
1 'polypeptide(L)'
;MTTYKYTVDEADRFNKHGIDLTVYGNHDPSATVVRVHVERGHFQEFCNVRSSYTYYIVSGQGVFYLDGEAVAVGATDLIAVPPNTRIHYFGAMEMVLTVAPAFDEQDERHVRFISESESPYHR
;
A
#
# COMPACT_ATOMS: atom_id res chain seq x y z
N MET A 1 24.76 4.56 -19.69
CA MET A 1 24.02 5.79 -19.32
C MET A 1 23.08 5.48 -18.15
N THR A 2 23.04 6.34 -17.17
CA THR A 2 22.14 6.17 -16.03
C THR A 2 20.74 6.66 -16.38
N THR A 3 19.75 5.83 -16.10
CA THR A 3 18.35 6.19 -16.25
C THR A 3 17.86 6.85 -14.97
N TYR A 4 17.32 8.05 -15.08
CA TYR A 4 16.79 8.78 -13.94
C TYR A 4 15.27 8.84 -13.93
N LYS A 5 14.64 8.76 -15.10
CA LYS A 5 13.21 8.94 -15.26
C LYS A 5 12.52 7.62 -15.63
N TYR A 6 11.47 7.32 -14.91
CA TYR A 6 10.60 6.15 -15.16
C TYR A 6 9.18 6.66 -15.38
N THR A 7 8.55 6.23 -16.45
CA THR A 7 7.22 6.70 -16.83
C THR A 7 6.15 5.70 -16.44
N VAL A 8 4.90 6.15 -16.39
CA VAL A 8 3.77 5.26 -16.09
C VAL A 8 3.62 4.15 -17.14
N ASP A 9 4.03 4.41 -18.37
CA ASP A 9 3.97 3.39 -19.42
C ASP A 9 4.95 2.23 -19.20
N GLU A 10 6.00 2.46 -18.43
CA GLU A 10 7.01 1.45 -18.08
C GLU A 10 6.65 0.72 -16.78
N ALA A 11 5.65 1.19 -16.05
CA ALA A 11 5.26 0.64 -14.76
C ALA A 11 4.34 -0.56 -14.95
N ASP A 12 4.37 -1.47 -13.98
CA ASP A 12 3.41 -2.56 -13.91
C ASP A 12 2.13 -2.05 -13.27
N ARG A 13 0.99 -2.22 -13.96
CA ARG A 13 -0.31 -1.77 -13.47
C ARG A 13 -1.26 -2.95 -13.37
N PHE A 14 -1.85 -3.14 -12.19
CA PHE A 14 -2.80 -4.23 -11.96
C PHE A 14 -3.68 -3.94 -10.74
N ASN A 15 -4.80 -4.66 -10.66
CA ASN A 15 -5.67 -4.63 -9.48
C ASN A 15 -5.35 -5.83 -8.61
N LYS A 16 -5.31 -5.60 -7.29
CA LYS A 16 -5.06 -6.65 -6.32
C LYS A 16 -5.94 -6.42 -5.10
N HIS A 17 -6.86 -7.34 -4.85
CA HIS A 17 -7.72 -7.32 -3.65
C HIS A 17 -8.42 -5.98 -3.41
N GLY A 18 -8.90 -5.35 -4.48
CA GLY A 18 -9.68 -4.11 -4.40
C GLY A 18 -8.89 -2.83 -4.56
N ILE A 19 -7.57 -2.91 -4.75
CA ILE A 19 -6.74 -1.73 -4.97
C ILE A 19 -6.07 -1.77 -6.33
N ASP A 20 -5.91 -0.60 -6.94
CA ASP A 20 -5.18 -0.45 -8.19
C ASP A 20 -3.75 -0.02 -7.89
N LEU A 21 -2.81 -0.79 -8.39
CA LEU A 21 -1.38 -0.58 -8.15
C LEU A 21 -0.69 -0.17 -9.44
N THR A 22 0.16 0.85 -9.33
CA THR A 22 1.12 1.23 -10.37
C THR A 22 2.51 1.11 -9.75
N VAL A 23 3.23 0.07 -10.13
CA VAL A 23 4.51 -0.28 -9.51
C VAL A 23 5.66 0.16 -10.38
N TYR A 24 6.46 1.10 -9.87
CA TYR A 24 7.72 1.53 -10.48
C TYR A 24 8.83 0.69 -9.88
N GLY A 25 8.95 -0.56 -10.35
CA GLY A 25 9.84 -1.54 -9.74
C GLY A 25 11.22 -1.61 -10.38
N ASN A 26 12.13 -2.28 -9.67
CA ASN A 26 13.45 -2.70 -10.17
C ASN A 26 14.40 -1.58 -10.60
N HIS A 27 14.17 -0.36 -10.11
CA HIS A 27 15.10 0.74 -10.41
C HIS A 27 16.20 0.87 -9.38
N ASP A 28 15.99 0.38 -8.15
CA ASP A 28 16.94 0.51 -7.06
C ASP A 28 16.65 -0.55 -5.98
N PRO A 29 17.68 -1.24 -5.47
CA PRO A 29 17.46 -2.22 -4.40
C PRO A 29 17.08 -1.60 -3.06
N SER A 30 17.21 -0.27 -2.91
CA SER A 30 16.89 0.42 -1.66
C SER A 30 15.41 0.64 -1.47
N ALA A 31 14.63 0.76 -2.56
CA ALA A 31 13.20 1.05 -2.44
C ALA A 31 12.43 0.73 -3.71
N THR A 32 11.15 0.43 -3.54
CA THR A 32 10.17 0.37 -4.63
C THR A 32 9.10 1.41 -4.35
N VAL A 33 8.76 2.22 -5.36
CA VAL A 33 7.70 3.23 -5.25
C VAL A 33 6.47 2.75 -5.99
N VAL A 34 5.33 2.83 -5.33
CA VAL A 34 4.05 2.33 -5.84
C VAL A 34 3.00 3.43 -5.71
N ARG A 35 2.28 3.71 -6.79
CA ARG A 35 1.08 4.50 -6.73
C ARG A 35 -0.09 3.58 -6.40
N VAL A 36 -0.88 3.93 -5.39
CA VAL A 36 -2.02 3.14 -4.94
C VAL A 36 -3.29 3.95 -5.07
N HIS A 37 -4.26 3.40 -5.79
CA HIS A 37 -5.62 3.94 -5.85
C HIS A 37 -6.56 2.97 -5.18
N VAL A 38 -7.32 3.44 -4.20
CA VAL A 38 -8.33 2.63 -3.52
C VAL A 38 -9.66 3.38 -3.51
N GLU A 39 -10.74 2.69 -3.85
CA GLU A 39 -12.09 3.26 -3.83
C GLU A 39 -12.90 2.83 -2.61
N ARG A 40 -12.65 1.62 -2.11
CA ARG A 40 -13.39 1.05 -0.97
C ARG A 40 -12.50 0.48 0.10
N GLY A 41 -11.50 -0.32 -0.29
CA GLY A 41 -10.61 -0.94 0.66
C GLY A 41 -9.63 -1.92 0.03
N HIS A 42 -8.66 -2.30 0.84
CA HIS A 42 -7.74 -3.38 0.55
C HIS A 42 -8.25 -4.64 1.23
N PHE A 43 -8.81 -5.56 0.46
CA PHE A 43 -9.55 -6.72 1.00
C PHE A 43 -8.65 -7.90 1.32
N GLN A 44 -7.45 -7.60 1.79
CA GLN A 44 -6.48 -8.57 2.27
C GLN A 44 -5.70 -7.95 3.42
N GLU A 45 -5.59 -8.68 4.52
CA GLU A 45 -4.63 -8.35 5.56
C GLU A 45 -3.32 -9.08 5.24
N PHE A 46 -2.23 -8.33 5.26
CA PHE A 46 -0.91 -8.84 4.92
C PHE A 46 0.15 -8.20 5.81
N CYS A 47 1.35 -8.76 5.79
CA CYS A 47 2.52 -8.11 6.37
C CYS A 47 3.73 -8.38 5.49
N ASN A 48 4.75 -7.55 5.64
CA ASN A 48 6.05 -7.78 5.02
C ASN A 48 7.06 -8.03 6.13
N VAL A 49 7.78 -9.14 6.03
CA VAL A 49 8.68 -9.56 7.11
C VAL A 49 10.03 -8.85 7.08
N ARG A 50 10.30 -8.06 6.02
CA ARG A 50 11.59 -7.42 5.81
C ARG A 50 11.51 -5.92 5.61
N SER A 51 10.55 -5.46 4.81
CA SER A 51 10.48 -4.07 4.37
C SER A 51 9.52 -3.23 5.21
N SER A 52 9.88 -1.97 5.38
CA SER A 52 8.96 -0.95 5.88
C SER A 52 8.07 -0.46 4.76
N TYR A 53 6.81 -0.16 5.07
CA TYR A 53 5.84 0.41 4.15
C TYR A 53 5.52 1.82 4.60
N THR A 54 5.85 2.80 3.79
CA THR A 54 5.56 4.20 4.07
C THR A 54 4.54 4.71 3.06
N TYR A 55 3.36 5.06 3.55
CA TYR A 55 2.27 5.58 2.73
C TYR A 55 2.15 7.07 2.90
N TYR A 56 2.15 7.81 1.80
CA TYR A 56 1.78 9.21 1.80
C TYR A 56 0.40 9.35 1.16
N ILE A 57 -0.55 9.95 1.88
CA ILE A 57 -1.92 10.15 1.40
C ILE A 57 -1.95 11.41 0.54
N VAL A 58 -2.11 11.23 -0.76
CA VAL A 58 -2.17 12.36 -1.71
C VAL A 58 -3.52 13.05 -1.64
N SER A 59 -4.59 12.26 -1.62
CA SER A 59 -5.96 12.79 -1.56
C SER A 59 -6.89 11.74 -0.96
N GLY A 60 -8.04 12.20 -0.49
CA GLY A 60 -9.06 11.33 0.08
C GLY A 60 -8.88 11.10 1.57
N GLN A 61 -9.55 10.07 2.08
CA GLN A 61 -9.52 9.72 3.49
C GLN A 61 -9.83 8.24 3.67
N GLY A 62 -9.42 7.70 4.80
CA GLY A 62 -9.66 6.31 5.13
C GLY A 62 -9.26 5.96 6.54
N VAL A 63 -9.24 4.65 6.80
CA VAL A 63 -8.80 4.07 8.08
C VAL A 63 -7.86 2.91 7.78
N PHE A 64 -6.65 2.99 8.32
CA PHE A 64 -5.71 1.87 8.33
C PHE A 64 -5.90 1.06 9.59
N TYR A 65 -5.79 -0.25 9.46
CA TYR A 65 -5.72 -1.15 10.61
C TYR A 65 -4.31 -1.74 10.64
N LEU A 66 -3.56 -1.38 11.68
CA LEU A 66 -2.16 -1.74 11.86
C LEU A 66 -2.05 -2.59 13.12
N ASP A 67 -1.81 -3.90 12.95
CA ASP A 67 -1.89 -4.89 14.03
C ASP A 67 -3.24 -4.82 14.77
N GLY A 68 -4.31 -4.56 14.00
CA GLY A 68 -5.67 -4.44 14.53
C GLY A 68 -6.04 -3.09 15.11
N GLU A 69 -5.08 -2.15 15.19
CA GLU A 69 -5.35 -0.80 15.69
C GLU A 69 -5.82 0.10 14.55
N ALA A 70 -6.96 0.76 14.75
CA ALA A 70 -7.53 1.67 13.77
C ALA A 70 -6.80 3.02 13.81
N VAL A 71 -6.34 3.47 12.64
CA VAL A 71 -5.65 4.76 12.47
C VAL A 71 -6.34 5.52 11.35
N ALA A 72 -7.08 6.57 11.69
CA ALA A 72 -7.76 7.42 10.72
C ALA A 72 -6.72 8.27 9.98
N VAL A 73 -6.88 8.36 8.65
CA VAL A 73 -5.95 9.10 7.80
C VAL A 73 -6.70 9.99 6.82
N GLY A 74 -6.04 11.07 6.38
CA GLY A 74 -6.54 11.97 5.37
C GLY A 74 -5.41 12.53 4.53
N ALA A 75 -5.77 13.38 3.57
CA ALA A 75 -4.80 13.99 2.65
C ALA A 75 -3.65 14.64 3.42
N THR A 76 -2.44 14.42 2.94
CA THR A 76 -1.15 14.89 3.48
C THR A 76 -0.64 14.14 4.72
N ASP A 77 -1.38 13.15 5.22
CA ASP A 77 -0.87 12.30 6.31
C ASP A 77 0.18 11.31 5.79
N LEU A 78 1.13 11.01 6.65
CA LEU A 78 2.15 9.99 6.40
C LEU A 78 1.94 8.85 7.39
N ILE A 79 1.88 7.61 6.86
CA ILE A 79 1.78 6.40 7.67
C ILE A 79 3.06 5.61 7.47
N ALA A 80 3.83 5.45 8.54
CA ALA A 80 5.07 4.69 8.51
C ALA A 80 4.87 3.37 9.22
N VAL A 81 4.97 2.27 8.48
CA VAL A 81 4.67 0.93 8.98
C VAL A 81 5.95 0.11 9.00
N PRO A 82 6.43 -0.31 10.19
CA PRO A 82 7.61 -1.16 10.28
C PRO A 82 7.33 -2.57 9.77
N PRO A 83 8.39 -3.34 9.48
CA PRO A 83 8.22 -4.75 9.11
C PRO A 83 7.45 -5.53 10.16
N ASN A 84 6.82 -6.62 9.74
CA ASN A 84 6.07 -7.54 10.60
C ASN A 84 4.81 -6.93 11.21
N THR A 85 4.31 -5.84 10.65
CA THR A 85 3.04 -5.24 11.05
C THR A 85 1.94 -5.71 10.09
N ARG A 86 0.82 -6.19 10.62
CA ARG A 86 -0.33 -6.58 9.79
C ARG A 86 -1.04 -5.33 9.32
N ILE A 87 -1.31 -5.26 8.02
CA ILE A 87 -1.86 -4.08 7.35
C ILE A 87 -3.11 -4.46 6.57
N HIS A 88 -4.18 -3.71 6.74
CA HIS A 88 -5.27 -3.56 5.78
C HIS A 88 -5.90 -2.19 5.97
N TYR A 89 -6.70 -1.74 5.02
CA TYR A 89 -7.31 -0.42 5.11
C TYR A 89 -8.58 -0.32 4.29
N PHE A 90 -9.40 0.67 4.64
CA PHE A 90 -10.63 1.02 3.94
C PHE A 90 -10.66 2.51 3.66
N GLY A 91 -11.36 2.90 2.62
CA GLY A 91 -11.58 4.30 2.29
C GLY A 91 -11.41 4.57 0.81
N ALA A 92 -11.51 5.83 0.45
CA ALA A 92 -11.31 6.31 -0.92
C ALA A 92 -10.11 7.24 -0.90
N MET A 93 -8.99 6.78 -1.47
CA MET A 93 -7.71 7.48 -1.37
C MET A 93 -6.84 7.28 -2.60
N GLU A 94 -6.02 8.30 -2.87
CA GLU A 94 -4.83 8.18 -3.70
C GLU A 94 -3.62 8.24 -2.79
N MET A 95 -2.69 7.29 -2.94
CA MET A 95 -1.53 7.21 -2.07
C MET A 95 -0.26 6.94 -2.87
N VAL A 96 0.86 7.33 -2.30
CA VAL A 96 2.18 6.90 -2.76
C VAL A 96 2.77 6.02 -1.66
N LEU A 97 3.09 4.80 -2.03
CA LEU A 97 3.69 3.81 -1.12
C LEU A 97 5.16 3.65 -1.47
N THR A 98 6.01 3.74 -0.47
CA THR A 98 7.44 3.40 -0.59
C THR A 98 7.71 2.16 0.24
N VAL A 99 8.20 1.12 -0.44
CA VAL A 99 8.62 -0.15 0.19
C VAL A 99 10.14 -0.16 0.26
N ALA A 100 10.71 -0.23 1.44
CA ALA A 100 12.16 -0.17 1.63
C ALA A 100 12.62 -1.21 2.66
N PRO A 101 13.59 -2.09 2.33
CA PRO A 101 14.23 -2.24 1.01
C PRO A 101 13.22 -2.64 -0.07
N ALA A 102 13.66 -2.60 -1.33
CA ALA A 102 12.81 -2.83 -2.50
C ALA A 102 11.95 -4.09 -2.35
N PHE A 103 10.73 -4.02 -2.86
CA PHE A 103 9.75 -5.10 -2.74
C PHE A 103 10.26 -6.41 -3.33
N ASP A 104 10.11 -7.48 -2.55
CA ASP A 104 10.31 -8.86 -2.96
C ASP A 104 9.09 -9.65 -2.49
N GLU A 105 8.38 -10.29 -3.42
CA GLU A 105 7.14 -11.01 -3.07
C GLU A 105 7.38 -12.14 -2.06
N GLN A 106 8.59 -12.68 -1.97
CA GLN A 106 8.94 -13.71 -0.99
C GLN A 106 8.86 -13.20 0.45
N ASP A 107 8.95 -11.90 0.65
CA ASP A 107 8.92 -11.28 1.97
C ASP A 107 7.51 -10.90 2.42
N GLU A 108 6.55 -10.90 1.49
CA GLU A 108 5.16 -10.57 1.81
C GLU A 108 4.39 -11.81 2.23
N ARG A 109 3.61 -11.68 3.29
CA ARG A 109 2.81 -12.78 3.88
C ARG A 109 1.35 -12.42 3.86
N HIS A 110 0.54 -13.31 3.31
CA HIS A 110 -0.91 -13.24 3.41
C HIS A 110 -1.33 -13.67 4.82
N VAL A 111 -2.18 -12.87 5.47
CA VAL A 111 -2.73 -13.19 6.79
C VAL A 111 -4.15 -13.72 6.66
N ARG A 112 -5.05 -12.93 6.07
CA ARG A 112 -6.44 -13.34 5.83
C ARG A 112 -7.08 -12.43 4.79
N PHE A 113 -8.15 -12.89 4.18
CA PHE A 113 -8.99 -12.03 3.35
C PHE A 113 -9.90 -11.19 4.24
N ILE A 114 -10.18 -9.97 3.78
CA ILE A 114 -11.01 -9.00 4.48
C ILE A 114 -12.31 -8.84 3.70
N SER A 115 -13.44 -8.92 4.40
CA SER A 115 -14.75 -8.66 3.81
C SER A 115 -15.06 -7.17 3.83
N GLU A 116 -15.75 -6.68 2.80
CA GLU A 116 -16.23 -5.31 2.76
C GLU A 116 -17.15 -4.99 3.95
N SER A 117 -17.84 -5.99 4.50
CA SER A 117 -18.68 -5.81 5.68
C SER A 117 -17.90 -5.39 6.93
N GLU A 118 -16.58 -5.59 6.95
CA GLU A 118 -15.71 -5.16 8.05
C GLU A 118 -15.37 -3.67 7.98
N SER A 119 -15.69 -3.01 6.84
CA SER A 119 -15.40 -1.59 6.66
C SER A 119 -16.24 -0.73 7.59
N PRO A 120 -15.66 0.31 8.22
CA PRO A 120 -16.44 1.28 8.98
C PRO A 120 -17.37 2.11 8.08
N TYR A 121 -17.18 2.06 6.76
CA TYR A 121 -18.02 2.76 5.78
C TYR A 121 -19.11 1.86 5.20
N HIS A 122 -19.12 0.58 5.55
CA HIS A 122 -20.13 -0.35 5.07
C HIS A 122 -21.47 -0.10 5.77
N ARG A 123 -22.56 -0.13 4.99
CA ARG A 123 -23.92 0.09 5.49
C ARG A 123 -24.87 -1.01 5.05
#